data_a0e56659e0042537f6f3022ae4983a83
#
_entry.id   a0e56659e0042537f6f3022ae4983a83
#
_cell.length_a   1.000
_cell.length_b   1.000
_cell.length_c   1.000
_cell.angle_alpha   90.00
_cell.angle_beta   90.00
_cell.angle_gamma   90.00
#
_symmetry.space_group_name_H-M   'P 1'
#
loop_
_entity.id
_entity.type
_entity.pdbx_description
1 polymer ?
#
loop_
_entity_poly.entity_id
_entity_poly.type
_entity_poly.pdbx_seq_one_letter_code
_entity_poly.pdbx_strand_id
1 'polypeptide(L)'
;MTKQRIFVAGHRGMVGSAIVRQLEQRGDVEVVVRTRDELNLLDSRAVQDFFANERIDQVYLAAAKVGGIVANNTYPADFIYENMMIESNIIHAAHLHNVNKLLFLGSSCIYPKMAKQPIAESELLQGTLEATNEPYAIAKIAGIKLCESYNRQYNRDYRSVMPTNLYGPHDNFHPSNSHVIPALLRRFHEATARSEERRVGK
;
A
#
# COMPACT_ATOMS: atom_id res chain seq x y z
N MET A 1 19.58 1.99 -25.73
CA MET A 1 18.99 0.98 -24.83
C MET A 1 17.54 1.35 -24.55
N THR A 2 16.62 0.40 -24.62
CA THR A 2 15.21 0.65 -24.27
C THR A 2 15.11 0.86 -22.75
N LYS A 3 14.43 1.90 -22.30
CA LYS A 3 14.20 2.16 -20.88
C LYS A 3 13.36 1.03 -20.25
N GLN A 4 13.64 0.73 -18.99
CA GLN A 4 12.82 -0.18 -18.21
C GLN A 4 11.47 0.52 -17.88
N ARG A 5 10.34 -0.11 -18.21
CA ARG A 5 9.00 0.43 -17.94
C ARG A 5 8.49 -0.09 -16.60
N ILE A 6 8.27 0.83 -15.66
CA ILE A 6 7.91 0.51 -14.28
C ILE A 6 6.52 1.08 -13.97
N PHE A 7 5.56 0.20 -13.70
CA PHE A 7 4.22 0.60 -13.25
C PHE A 7 4.20 0.86 -11.75
N VAL A 8 3.78 2.06 -11.35
CA VAL A 8 3.58 2.43 -9.94
C VAL A 8 2.08 2.57 -9.67
N ALA A 9 1.46 1.51 -9.16
CA ALA A 9 0.08 1.54 -8.72
C ALA A 9 -0.04 2.33 -7.41
N GLY A 10 -0.92 3.34 -7.38
CA GLY A 10 -1.08 4.22 -6.21
C GLY A 10 -0.11 5.41 -6.17
N HIS A 11 0.34 5.87 -7.33
CA HIS A 11 1.34 6.94 -7.51
C HIS A 11 0.98 8.30 -6.86
N ARG A 12 -0.29 8.57 -6.56
CA ARG A 12 -0.74 9.81 -5.89
C ARG A 12 -0.69 9.75 -4.36
N GLY A 13 -0.57 8.54 -3.79
CA GLY A 13 -0.43 8.36 -2.35
C GLY A 13 0.98 8.70 -1.85
N MET A 14 1.15 8.80 -0.53
CA MET A 14 2.41 9.15 0.12
C MET A 14 3.60 8.29 -0.37
N VAL A 15 3.48 6.98 -0.27
CA VAL A 15 4.56 6.06 -0.66
C VAL A 15 4.73 6.01 -2.18
N GLY A 16 3.63 5.90 -2.93
CA GLY A 16 3.68 5.83 -4.40
C GLY A 16 4.30 7.07 -5.02
N SER A 17 3.96 8.27 -4.54
CA SER A 17 4.56 9.51 -5.01
C SER A 17 6.06 9.62 -4.69
N ALA A 18 6.49 9.10 -3.53
CA ALA A 18 7.90 9.06 -3.17
C ALA A 18 8.69 8.10 -4.10
N ILE A 19 8.11 6.94 -4.43
CA ILE A 19 8.69 6.00 -5.39
C ILE A 19 8.82 6.66 -6.77
N VAL A 20 7.76 7.31 -7.26
CA VAL A 20 7.77 8.01 -8.56
C VAL A 20 8.90 9.05 -8.59
N ARG A 21 8.98 9.94 -7.59
CA ARG A 21 10.05 10.95 -7.52
C ARG A 21 11.46 10.35 -7.58
N GLN A 22 11.68 9.19 -6.97
CA GLN A 22 12.98 8.51 -7.02
C GLN A 22 13.24 7.85 -8.37
N LEU A 23 12.22 7.24 -8.98
CA LEU A 23 12.35 6.61 -10.29
C LEU A 23 12.58 7.64 -11.41
N GLU A 24 11.92 8.80 -11.36
CA GLU A 24 12.09 9.89 -12.34
C GLU A 24 13.50 10.48 -12.36
N GLN A 25 14.26 10.36 -11.26
CA GLN A 25 15.66 10.77 -11.22
C GLN A 25 16.60 9.80 -11.97
N ARG A 26 16.10 8.61 -12.31
CA ARG A 26 16.84 7.59 -13.05
C ARG A 26 16.66 7.80 -14.55
N GLY A 27 17.78 7.89 -15.28
CA GLY A 27 17.74 8.06 -16.73
C GLY A 27 17.33 6.81 -17.52
N ASP A 28 17.42 5.62 -16.89
CA ASP A 28 17.19 4.31 -17.48
C ASP A 28 15.74 3.77 -17.33
N VAL A 29 14.86 4.57 -16.71
CA VAL A 29 13.47 4.19 -16.38
C VAL A 29 12.45 5.06 -17.10
N GLU A 30 11.33 4.45 -17.49
CA GLU A 30 10.09 5.11 -17.87
C GLU A 30 9.01 4.74 -16.83
N VAL A 31 8.50 5.74 -16.12
CA VAL A 31 7.47 5.53 -15.08
C VAL A 31 6.10 5.51 -15.74
N VAL A 32 5.36 4.42 -15.54
CA VAL A 32 3.98 4.25 -15.97
C VAL A 32 3.06 4.42 -14.77
N VAL A 33 2.08 5.30 -14.88
CA VAL A 33 1.09 5.56 -13.82
C VAL A 33 -0.31 5.62 -14.41
N ARG A 34 -1.33 5.30 -13.60
CA ARG A 34 -2.74 5.47 -13.94
C ARG A 34 -3.49 5.99 -12.72
N THR A 35 -4.37 6.94 -12.95
CA THR A 35 -5.32 7.40 -11.94
C THR A 35 -6.44 6.36 -11.76
N ARG A 36 -7.25 6.50 -10.71
CA ARG A 36 -8.40 5.60 -10.48
C ARG A 36 -9.43 5.67 -11.61
N ASP A 37 -9.59 6.83 -12.23
CA ASP A 37 -10.54 7.02 -13.33
C ASP A 37 -10.03 6.40 -14.64
N GLU A 38 -8.72 6.33 -14.83
CA GLU A 38 -8.07 5.70 -16.00
C GLU A 38 -7.94 4.17 -15.83
N LEU A 39 -7.77 3.70 -14.59
CA LEU A 39 -7.62 2.28 -14.26
C LEU A 39 -8.18 2.01 -12.86
N ASN A 40 -9.40 1.49 -12.80
CA ASN A 40 -9.98 1.01 -11.56
C ASN A 40 -9.38 -0.36 -11.21
N LEU A 41 -8.54 -0.41 -10.17
CA LEU A 41 -7.84 -1.64 -9.75
C LEU A 41 -8.78 -2.71 -9.14
N LEU A 42 -10.03 -2.35 -8.82
CA LEU A 42 -11.06 -3.31 -8.40
C LEU A 42 -11.66 -4.07 -9.59
N ASP A 43 -11.53 -3.55 -10.81
CA ASP A 43 -11.99 -4.19 -12.03
C ASP A 43 -10.90 -5.11 -12.60
N SER A 44 -11.07 -6.40 -12.37
CA SER A 44 -10.13 -7.44 -12.84
C SER A 44 -9.91 -7.40 -14.35
N ARG A 45 -10.97 -7.12 -15.13
CA ARG A 45 -10.87 -7.06 -16.60
C ARG A 45 -10.08 -5.85 -17.04
N ALA A 46 -10.39 -4.68 -16.49
CA ALA A 46 -9.65 -3.45 -16.80
C ALA A 46 -8.15 -3.60 -16.46
N VAL A 47 -7.81 -4.24 -15.34
CA VAL A 47 -6.42 -4.51 -14.97
C VAL A 47 -5.75 -5.46 -15.95
N GLN A 48 -6.39 -6.53 -16.36
CA GLN A 48 -5.83 -7.46 -17.35
C GLN A 48 -5.65 -6.78 -18.72
N ASP A 49 -6.65 -6.02 -19.18
CA ASP A 49 -6.57 -5.27 -20.44
C ASP A 49 -5.42 -4.24 -20.41
N PHE A 50 -5.20 -3.58 -19.28
CA PHE A 50 -4.06 -2.69 -19.09
C PHE A 50 -2.73 -3.41 -19.28
N PHE A 51 -2.50 -4.53 -18.57
CA PHE A 51 -1.26 -5.29 -18.71
C PHE A 51 -1.09 -5.96 -20.07
N ALA A 52 -2.18 -6.27 -20.76
CA ALA A 52 -2.13 -6.80 -22.13
C ALA A 52 -1.66 -5.76 -23.14
N ASN A 53 -2.06 -4.49 -22.96
CA ASN A 53 -1.77 -3.42 -23.92
C ASN A 53 -0.54 -2.57 -23.53
N GLU A 54 -0.07 -2.66 -22.31
CA GLU A 54 1.11 -1.92 -21.81
C GLU A 54 2.27 -2.88 -21.55
N ARG A 55 3.40 -2.62 -22.14
CA ARG A 55 4.63 -3.34 -21.77
C ARG A 55 5.07 -2.85 -20.39
N ILE A 56 5.03 -3.73 -19.40
CA ILE A 56 5.51 -3.47 -18.04
C ILE A 56 6.62 -4.45 -17.70
N ASP A 57 7.78 -3.93 -17.28
CA ASP A 57 8.93 -4.73 -16.90
C ASP A 57 8.98 -4.98 -15.37
N GLN A 58 8.40 -4.07 -14.58
CA GLN A 58 8.36 -4.16 -13.11
C GLN A 58 7.14 -3.43 -12.55
N VAL A 59 6.62 -3.90 -11.41
CA VAL A 59 5.50 -3.27 -10.70
C VAL A 59 5.91 -2.87 -9.27
N TYR A 60 5.53 -1.65 -8.86
CA TYR A 60 5.46 -1.24 -7.47
C TYR A 60 3.98 -1.11 -7.08
N LEU A 61 3.52 -2.01 -6.23
CA LEU A 61 2.13 -2.03 -5.75
C LEU A 61 2.01 -1.26 -4.43
N ALA A 62 1.83 0.06 -4.55
CA ALA A 62 1.61 0.97 -3.43
C ALA A 62 0.13 1.37 -3.27
N ALA A 63 -0.75 0.90 -4.17
CA ALA A 63 -2.18 1.12 -4.06
C ALA A 63 -2.79 0.25 -2.97
N ALA A 64 -3.57 0.87 -2.09
CA ALA A 64 -4.35 0.19 -1.07
C ALA A 64 -5.46 1.12 -0.55
N LYS A 65 -6.54 0.55 -0.02
CA LYS A 65 -7.45 1.29 0.84
C LYS A 65 -6.84 1.34 2.24
N VAL A 66 -6.45 2.54 2.67
CA VAL A 66 -5.79 2.77 3.97
C VAL A 66 -6.57 3.77 4.81
N GLY A 67 -6.43 3.70 6.12
CA GLY A 67 -7.06 4.63 7.05
C GLY A 67 -6.68 4.35 8.48
N GLY A 68 -6.96 5.30 9.38
CA GLY A 68 -6.75 5.14 10.82
C GLY A 68 -7.67 4.09 11.45
N ILE A 69 -7.52 3.87 12.77
CA ILE A 69 -8.27 2.87 13.54
C ILE A 69 -9.79 3.07 13.40
N VAL A 70 -10.28 4.31 13.44
CA VAL A 70 -11.71 4.61 13.31
C VAL A 70 -12.25 4.14 11.97
N ALA A 71 -11.56 4.44 10.86
CA ALA A 71 -11.99 4.04 9.52
C ALA A 71 -12.00 2.50 9.36
N ASN A 72 -10.96 1.83 9.83
CA ASN A 72 -10.87 0.36 9.79
C ASN A 72 -12.02 -0.30 10.57
N ASN A 73 -12.32 0.21 11.76
CA ASN A 73 -13.40 -0.33 12.60
C ASN A 73 -14.80 -0.01 12.05
N THR A 74 -14.95 1.09 11.30
CA THR A 74 -16.24 1.52 10.74
C THR A 74 -16.58 0.80 9.43
N TYR A 75 -15.56 0.53 8.58
CA TYR A 75 -15.72 -0.03 7.24
C TYR A 75 -14.95 -1.34 7.03
N PRO A 76 -15.08 -2.34 7.93
CA PRO A 76 -14.25 -3.55 7.87
C PRO A 76 -14.41 -4.34 6.57
N ALA A 77 -15.63 -4.45 6.04
CA ALA A 77 -15.90 -5.15 4.78
C ALA A 77 -15.20 -4.49 3.58
N ASP A 78 -15.24 -3.16 3.51
CA ASP A 78 -14.57 -2.42 2.44
C ASP A 78 -13.04 -2.59 2.52
N PHE A 79 -12.48 -2.55 3.73
CA PHE A 79 -11.03 -2.67 3.91
C PHE A 79 -10.51 -4.05 3.49
N ILE A 80 -11.21 -5.14 3.85
CA ILE A 80 -10.79 -6.47 3.41
C ILE A 80 -11.03 -6.65 1.92
N TYR A 81 -12.23 -6.34 1.43
CA TYR A 81 -12.62 -6.60 0.04
C TYR A 81 -11.79 -5.80 -0.96
N GLU A 82 -11.73 -4.46 -0.81
CA GLU A 82 -11.04 -3.61 -1.77
C GLU A 82 -9.54 -3.93 -1.82
N ASN A 83 -8.89 -4.16 -0.66
CA ASN A 83 -7.47 -4.52 -0.66
C ASN A 83 -7.22 -5.88 -1.29
N MET A 84 -8.01 -6.91 -0.96
CA MET A 84 -7.88 -8.22 -1.60
C MET A 84 -8.05 -8.15 -3.11
N MET A 85 -9.02 -7.38 -3.60
CA MET A 85 -9.24 -7.23 -5.04
C MET A 85 -8.09 -6.49 -5.72
N ILE A 86 -7.63 -5.36 -5.17
CA ILE A 86 -6.52 -4.58 -5.73
C ILE A 86 -5.27 -5.44 -5.87
N GLU A 87 -4.85 -6.10 -4.78
CA GLU A 87 -3.60 -6.87 -4.77
C GLU A 87 -3.71 -8.15 -5.60
N SER A 88 -4.84 -8.86 -5.55
CA SER A 88 -5.04 -10.07 -6.35
C SER A 88 -5.07 -9.75 -7.85
N ASN A 89 -5.78 -8.71 -8.25
CA ASN A 89 -5.87 -8.31 -9.65
C ASN A 89 -4.50 -7.94 -10.22
N ILE A 90 -3.73 -7.11 -9.52
CA ILE A 90 -2.40 -6.67 -10.00
C ILE A 90 -1.39 -7.82 -9.99
N ILE A 91 -1.28 -8.57 -8.89
CA ILE A 91 -0.30 -9.65 -8.77
C ILE A 91 -0.58 -10.73 -9.82
N HIS A 92 -1.85 -11.10 -10.02
CA HIS A 92 -2.22 -12.09 -11.01
C HIS A 92 -2.01 -11.60 -12.45
N ALA A 93 -2.43 -10.38 -12.78
CA ALA A 93 -2.22 -9.81 -14.11
C ALA A 93 -0.72 -9.66 -14.43
N ALA A 94 0.10 -9.21 -13.48
CA ALA A 94 1.54 -9.16 -13.63
C ALA A 94 2.13 -10.53 -14.00
N HIS A 95 1.65 -11.61 -13.36
CA HIS A 95 2.08 -12.97 -13.70
C HIS A 95 1.65 -13.38 -15.12
N LEU A 96 0.37 -13.18 -15.48
CA LEU A 96 -0.16 -13.57 -16.79
C LEU A 96 0.55 -12.87 -17.95
N HIS A 97 0.97 -11.64 -17.74
CA HIS A 97 1.67 -10.81 -18.74
C HIS A 97 3.19 -10.79 -18.57
N ASN A 98 3.75 -11.82 -17.90
CA ASN A 98 5.19 -12.06 -17.80
C ASN A 98 6.00 -10.94 -17.14
N VAL A 99 5.40 -10.13 -16.29
CA VAL A 99 6.13 -9.23 -15.40
C VAL A 99 6.84 -10.07 -14.35
N ASN A 100 8.18 -10.07 -14.38
CA ASN A 100 8.96 -10.94 -13.49
C ASN A 100 9.25 -10.32 -12.12
N LYS A 101 9.20 -8.98 -12.00
CA LYS A 101 9.54 -8.26 -10.77
C LYS A 101 8.35 -7.47 -10.26
N LEU A 102 8.02 -7.69 -8.99
CA LEU A 102 6.96 -6.94 -8.31
C LEU A 102 7.38 -6.67 -6.87
N LEU A 103 7.17 -5.43 -6.41
CA LEU A 103 7.29 -5.07 -5.00
C LEU A 103 5.90 -4.79 -4.44
N PHE A 104 5.50 -5.57 -3.44
CA PHE A 104 4.25 -5.44 -2.71
C PHE A 104 4.47 -4.78 -1.35
N LEU A 105 3.64 -3.80 -1.02
CA LEU A 105 3.67 -3.15 0.29
C LEU A 105 2.71 -3.87 1.25
N GLY A 106 3.28 -4.61 2.19
CA GLY A 106 2.58 -5.11 3.37
C GLY A 106 2.31 -4.01 4.40
N SER A 107 2.20 -4.39 5.65
CA SER A 107 1.97 -3.47 6.77
C SER A 107 2.41 -4.12 8.08
N SER A 108 2.81 -3.33 9.07
CA SER A 108 3.17 -3.84 10.41
C SER A 108 2.00 -4.48 11.16
N CYS A 109 0.75 -4.17 10.80
CA CYS A 109 -0.44 -4.76 11.42
C CYS A 109 -0.67 -6.24 11.08
N ILE A 110 0.13 -6.82 10.18
CA ILE A 110 0.08 -8.26 9.84
C ILE A 110 0.60 -9.17 10.97
N TYR A 111 1.33 -8.60 11.91
CA TYR A 111 1.88 -9.37 13.03
C TYR A 111 0.87 -9.49 14.18
N PRO A 112 0.97 -10.57 14.97
CA PRO A 112 0.13 -10.75 16.14
C PRO A 112 0.21 -9.55 17.09
N LYS A 113 -0.92 -9.20 17.70
CA LYS A 113 -1.01 -8.11 18.69
C LYS A 113 0.01 -8.25 19.82
N MET A 114 0.26 -9.48 20.27
CA MET A 114 1.17 -9.82 21.36
C MET A 114 2.50 -10.40 20.90
N ALA A 115 2.91 -10.12 19.66
CA ALA A 115 4.19 -10.58 19.14
C ALA A 115 5.36 -10.09 20.01
N LYS A 116 6.38 -10.96 20.17
CA LYS A 116 7.59 -10.63 20.93
C LYS A 116 8.34 -9.47 20.25
N GLN A 117 8.81 -8.53 21.06
CA GLN A 117 9.60 -7.39 20.60
C GLN A 117 11.11 -7.66 20.75
N PRO A 118 11.95 -7.27 19.78
CA PRO A 118 11.58 -6.76 18.45
C PRO A 118 10.89 -7.84 17.60
N ILE A 119 9.89 -7.45 16.80
CA ILE A 119 9.10 -8.40 16.00
C ILE A 119 9.97 -8.96 14.87
N ALA A 120 10.09 -10.29 14.84
CA ALA A 120 10.75 -11.01 13.74
C ALA A 120 9.73 -11.38 12.64
N GLU A 121 10.19 -11.56 11.41
CA GLU A 121 9.32 -11.97 10.28
C GLU A 121 8.63 -13.32 10.53
N SER A 122 9.26 -14.22 11.31
CA SER A 122 8.71 -15.51 11.71
C SER A 122 7.47 -15.43 12.60
N GLU A 123 7.18 -14.27 13.19
CA GLU A 123 5.97 -14.04 13.99
C GLU A 123 4.68 -13.97 13.13
N LEU A 124 4.82 -13.87 11.81
CA LEU A 124 3.67 -13.84 10.90
C LEU A 124 2.81 -15.11 11.09
N LEU A 125 1.51 -14.92 11.36
CA LEU A 125 0.54 -16.00 11.60
C LEU A 125 0.78 -16.82 12.88
N GLN A 126 1.56 -16.35 13.84
CA GLN A 126 1.82 -17.06 15.09
C GLN A 126 0.82 -16.71 16.22
N GLY A 127 -0.16 -15.85 15.95
CA GLY A 127 -1.16 -15.47 16.96
C GLY A 127 -2.26 -14.57 16.42
N THR A 128 -3.12 -14.08 17.32
CA THR A 128 -4.27 -13.23 16.97
C THR A 128 -3.84 -11.83 16.59
N LEU A 129 -4.49 -11.27 15.58
CA LEU A 129 -4.29 -9.91 15.11
C LEU A 129 -4.98 -8.88 16.02
N GLU A 130 -4.69 -7.61 15.81
CA GLU A 130 -5.43 -6.53 16.46
C GLU A 130 -6.83 -6.42 15.83
N ALA A 131 -7.89 -6.61 16.64
CA ALA A 131 -9.27 -6.77 16.17
C ALA A 131 -9.78 -5.59 15.33
N THR A 132 -9.36 -4.35 15.63
CA THR A 132 -9.86 -3.15 14.93
C THR A 132 -9.35 -3.02 13.50
N ASN A 133 -8.21 -3.62 13.17
CA ASN A 133 -7.63 -3.60 11.82
C ASN A 133 -7.41 -5.00 11.23
N GLU A 134 -7.94 -6.04 11.87
CA GLU A 134 -7.83 -7.43 11.42
C GLU A 134 -8.25 -7.62 9.95
N PRO A 135 -9.38 -7.06 9.46
CA PRO A 135 -9.79 -7.20 8.06
C PRO A 135 -8.74 -6.69 7.07
N TYR A 136 -8.14 -5.53 7.36
CA TYR A 136 -7.04 -4.98 6.55
C TYR A 136 -5.77 -5.86 6.64
N ALA A 137 -5.43 -6.30 7.84
CA ALA A 137 -4.27 -7.15 8.07
C ALA A 137 -4.39 -8.49 7.34
N ILE A 138 -5.56 -9.12 7.37
CA ILE A 138 -5.85 -10.38 6.62
C ILE A 138 -5.64 -10.16 5.11
N ALA A 139 -6.15 -9.08 4.54
CA ALA A 139 -5.90 -8.77 3.13
C ALA A 139 -4.40 -8.67 2.85
N LYS A 140 -3.65 -7.91 3.65
CA LYS A 140 -2.20 -7.76 3.48
C LYS A 140 -1.42 -9.07 3.62
N ILE A 141 -1.81 -9.94 4.55
CA ILE A 141 -1.26 -11.30 4.67
C ILE A 141 -1.54 -12.10 3.40
N ALA A 142 -2.77 -12.03 2.86
CA ALA A 142 -3.13 -12.73 1.64
C ALA A 142 -2.25 -12.29 0.45
N GLY A 143 -2.00 -11.00 0.27
CA GLY A 143 -1.12 -10.48 -0.78
C GLY A 143 0.33 -10.95 -0.63
N ILE A 144 0.87 -10.99 0.60
CA ILE A 144 2.20 -11.54 0.88
C ILE A 144 2.25 -13.02 0.48
N LYS A 145 1.27 -13.82 0.93
CA LYS A 145 1.19 -15.26 0.62
C LYS A 145 0.97 -15.51 -0.87
N LEU A 146 0.27 -14.62 -1.55
CA LEU A 146 0.11 -14.70 -3.00
C LEU A 146 1.47 -14.48 -3.70
N CYS A 147 2.25 -13.45 -3.34
CA CYS A 147 3.60 -13.24 -3.86
C CYS A 147 4.52 -14.45 -3.62
N GLU A 148 4.55 -14.98 -2.39
CA GLU A 148 5.33 -16.18 -2.05
C GLU A 148 4.92 -17.39 -2.91
N SER A 149 3.62 -17.56 -3.14
CA SER A 149 3.08 -18.68 -3.93
C SER A 149 3.49 -18.59 -5.41
N TYR A 150 3.43 -17.39 -5.99
CA TYR A 150 3.91 -17.16 -7.37
C TYR A 150 5.43 -17.35 -7.49
N ASN A 151 6.21 -16.94 -6.51
CA ASN A 151 7.65 -17.19 -6.48
C ASN A 151 7.95 -18.69 -6.48
N ARG A 152 7.29 -19.43 -5.57
CA ARG A 152 7.52 -20.88 -5.42
C ARG A 152 7.06 -21.68 -6.63
N GLN A 153 5.88 -21.34 -7.19
CA GLN A 153 5.27 -22.14 -8.27
C GLN A 153 5.82 -21.78 -9.64
N TYR A 154 6.13 -20.50 -9.89
CA TYR A 154 6.43 -19.99 -11.22
C TYR A 154 7.78 -19.28 -11.32
N ASN A 155 8.59 -19.36 -10.25
CA ASN A 155 9.93 -18.73 -10.19
C ASN A 155 9.90 -17.22 -10.50
N ARG A 156 8.91 -16.50 -9.96
CA ARG A 156 8.83 -15.04 -10.04
C ARG A 156 9.74 -14.39 -8.99
N ASP A 157 10.07 -13.10 -9.17
CA ASP A 157 10.76 -12.26 -8.18
C ASP A 157 9.77 -11.23 -7.59
N TYR A 158 8.75 -11.72 -6.89
CA TYR A 158 7.73 -10.91 -6.22
C TYR A 158 8.11 -10.76 -4.77
N ARG A 159 8.51 -9.55 -4.40
CA ARG A 159 9.00 -9.25 -3.05
C ARG A 159 7.95 -8.49 -2.27
N SER A 160 7.79 -8.85 -1.02
CA SER A 160 6.95 -8.13 -0.08
C SER A 160 7.83 -7.39 0.91
N VAL A 161 7.52 -6.12 1.18
CA VAL A 161 8.17 -5.33 2.22
C VAL A 161 7.15 -4.89 3.24
N MET A 162 7.55 -4.83 4.48
CA MET A 162 6.68 -4.44 5.59
C MET A 162 7.11 -3.07 6.12
N PRO A 163 6.52 -1.97 5.61
CA PRO A 163 6.77 -0.65 6.16
C PRO A 163 6.17 -0.53 7.55
N THR A 164 6.86 0.14 8.43
CA THR A 164 6.30 0.62 9.70
C THR A 164 5.38 1.82 9.46
N ASN A 165 4.93 2.52 10.49
CA ASN A 165 4.13 3.72 10.33
C ASN A 165 4.94 4.81 9.62
N LEU A 166 4.53 5.14 8.41
CA LEU A 166 5.14 6.16 7.57
C LEU A 166 4.39 7.48 7.71
N TYR A 167 5.06 8.58 7.44
CA TYR A 167 4.50 9.93 7.31
C TYR A 167 5.32 10.73 6.30
N GLY A 168 4.72 11.74 5.70
CA GLY A 168 5.42 12.58 4.73
C GLY A 168 4.51 13.36 3.78
N PRO A 169 5.06 13.95 2.73
CA PRO A 169 4.28 14.61 1.69
C PRO A 169 3.24 13.69 1.07
N HIS A 170 2.07 14.25 0.75
CA HIS A 170 0.91 13.53 0.21
C HIS A 170 0.26 12.54 1.18
N ASP A 171 0.50 12.67 2.50
CA ASP A 171 -0.22 11.92 3.52
C ASP A 171 -1.68 12.37 3.62
N ASN A 172 -2.50 11.57 4.29
CA ASN A 172 -3.91 11.87 4.52
C ASN A 172 -4.09 12.76 5.76
N PHE A 173 -4.45 14.03 5.57
CA PHE A 173 -4.72 14.99 6.65
C PHE A 173 -6.20 15.14 6.99
N HIS A 174 -7.06 14.15 6.67
CA HIS A 174 -8.49 14.20 6.97
C HIS A 174 -8.74 14.26 8.49
N PRO A 175 -9.73 15.05 8.98
CA PRO A 175 -9.96 15.25 10.42
C PRO A 175 -10.16 13.98 11.23
N SER A 176 -10.84 12.98 10.65
CA SER A 176 -11.26 11.76 11.35
C SER A 176 -10.56 10.48 10.85
N ASN A 177 -10.02 10.47 9.62
CA ASN A 177 -9.54 9.25 8.96
C ASN A 177 -8.02 9.22 8.78
N SER A 178 -7.29 10.24 9.27
CA SER A 178 -5.84 10.30 9.20
C SER A 178 -5.17 9.49 10.32
N HIS A 179 -3.90 9.14 10.09
CA HIS A 179 -3.04 8.62 11.13
C HIS A 179 -2.63 9.71 12.14
N VAL A 180 -2.01 9.31 13.25
CA VAL A 180 -1.72 10.20 14.40
C VAL A 180 -0.84 11.39 14.00
N ILE A 181 0.26 11.18 13.29
CA ILE A 181 1.20 12.25 12.94
C ILE A 181 0.55 13.30 12.03
N PRO A 182 -0.07 12.97 10.88
CA PRO A 182 -0.74 13.96 10.06
C PRO A 182 -1.91 14.65 10.79
N ALA A 183 -2.65 13.94 11.64
CA ALA A 183 -3.70 14.55 12.47
C ALA A 183 -3.15 15.63 13.42
N LEU A 184 -2.03 15.35 14.08
CA LEU A 184 -1.37 16.31 14.98
C LEU A 184 -0.79 17.50 14.20
N LEU A 185 -0.11 17.27 13.10
CA LEU A 185 0.43 18.33 12.23
C LEU A 185 -0.68 19.30 11.80
N ARG A 186 -1.81 18.76 11.35
CA ARG A 186 -2.97 19.56 10.96
C ARG A 186 -3.50 20.39 12.16
N ARG A 187 -3.72 19.76 13.30
CA ARG A 187 -4.25 20.45 14.51
C ARG A 187 -3.35 21.58 14.97
N PHE A 188 -2.03 21.36 14.99
CA PHE A 188 -1.07 22.40 15.36
C PHE A 188 -1.07 23.55 14.36
N HIS A 189 -1.12 23.25 13.07
CA HIS A 189 -1.19 24.26 12.02
C HIS A 189 -2.48 25.10 12.15
N GLU A 190 -3.65 24.45 12.31
CA GLU A 190 -4.93 25.14 12.47
C GLU A 190 -4.98 25.99 13.76
N ALA A 191 -4.42 25.50 14.88
CA ALA A 191 -4.34 26.26 16.13
C ALA A 191 -3.47 27.50 15.98
N THR A 192 -2.33 27.39 15.31
CA THR A 192 -1.44 28.54 15.04
C THR A 192 -2.13 29.58 14.17
N ALA A 193 -2.85 29.14 13.10
CA ALA A 193 -3.57 30.03 12.20
C ALA A 193 -4.73 30.79 12.87
N ARG A 194 -5.35 30.16 13.90
CA ARG A 194 -6.46 30.74 14.66
C ARG A 194 -6.02 31.62 15.84
N SER A 195 -4.72 31.77 16.11
CA SER A 195 -4.17 32.45 17.27
C SER A 195 -4.74 31.94 18.62
N GLU A 196 -5.13 30.67 18.67
CA GLU A 196 -5.64 30.07 19.92
C GLU A 196 -4.47 29.85 20.88
N GLU A 197 -4.56 30.49 22.08
CA GLU A 197 -3.64 30.20 23.16
C GLU A 197 -3.72 28.74 23.56
N ARG A 198 -2.56 28.11 23.60
CA ARG A 198 -2.38 26.71 23.96
C ARG A 198 -2.82 26.54 25.43
N ARG A 199 -4.00 26.01 25.66
CA ARG A 199 -4.31 25.42 26.97
C ARG A 199 -3.50 24.15 27.11
N VAL A 200 -2.31 24.28 27.68
CA VAL A 200 -1.54 23.14 28.18
C VAL A 200 -2.39 22.48 29.22
N GLY A 201 -2.79 21.22 29.02
CA GLY A 201 -3.74 20.53 29.84
C GLY A 201 -3.38 20.50 31.33
N LYS A 202 -4.40 20.61 32.13
CA LYS A 202 -4.39 20.18 33.53
C LYS A 202 -4.58 18.67 33.57
#